data_f5cd83deea336a80b0028eb2d5065895
#
_entry.id   f5cd83deea336a80b0028eb2d5065895
#
_cell.length_a   1.000
_cell.length_b   1.000
_cell.length_c   1.000
_cell.angle_alpha   90.00
_cell.angle_beta   90.00
_cell.angle_gamma   90.00
#
_symmetry.space_group_name_H-M   'P 1'
#
loop_
_entity.id
_entity.type
_entity.pdbx_description
1 polymer ?
#
loop_
_entity_poly.entity_id
_entity_poly.type
_entity_poly.pdbx_seq_one_letter_code
_entity_poly.pdbx_strand_id
1 'polypeptide(L)' 'KYFSSYFQKRFARNFSDYLTAVRIERAKTLLQQTDAGVEWVAQQAGFSGSSYFIRVFRRAAGCTPGQYRRRCRQTGTQ' A
#
# COMPACT_ATOMS: atom_id res chain seq x y z
N LYS A 1 5.27 -10.66 13.38
CA LYS A 1 4.50 -9.83 14.29
C LYS A 1 3.06 -10.22 14.26
N TYR A 2 2.31 -9.72 15.19
CA TYR A 2 0.91 -10.07 15.20
C TYR A 2 0.18 -9.54 13.96
N PHE A 3 0.70 -8.49 13.34
CA PHE A 3 0.14 -8.00 12.10
C PHE A 3 0.18 -9.09 11.03
N SER A 4 1.31 -9.74 10.89
CA SER A 4 1.46 -10.82 9.93
C SER A 4 0.54 -11.99 10.27
N SER A 5 0.43 -12.31 11.55
CA SER A 5 -0.45 -13.40 11.97
C SER A 5 -1.89 -13.11 11.61
N TYR A 6 -2.30 -11.87 11.81
CA TYR A 6 -3.65 -11.48 11.48
C TYR A 6 -3.94 -11.70 10.00
N PHE A 7 -3.02 -11.26 9.15
CA PHE A 7 -3.20 -11.43 7.72
C PHE A 7 -3.16 -12.89 7.30
N GLN A 8 -2.32 -13.66 7.91
CA GLN A 8 -2.29 -15.08 7.61
C GLN A 8 -3.63 -15.74 7.92
N LYS A 9 -4.23 -15.37 9.02
CA LYS A 9 -5.52 -15.89 9.38
C LYS A 9 -6.59 -15.54 8.37
N ARG A 10 -6.59 -14.28 7.93
CA ARG A 10 -7.63 -13.81 7.02
C ARG A 10 -7.41 -14.28 5.60
N PHE A 11 -6.16 -14.38 5.18
CA PHE A 11 -5.84 -14.63 3.78
C PHE A 11 -5.09 -15.94 3.56
N ALA A 12 -5.13 -16.82 4.54
CA ALA A 12 -4.34 -18.05 4.47
C ALA A 12 -4.65 -18.89 3.24
N ARG A 13 -5.89 -18.91 2.84
CA ARG A 13 -6.27 -19.73 1.70
C ARG A 13 -6.00 -19.06 0.36
N ASN A 14 -5.56 -17.80 0.38
CA ASN A 14 -5.21 -17.09 -0.85
C ASN A 14 -3.92 -16.33 -0.63
N PHE A 15 -2.83 -16.99 -1.01
CA PHE A 15 -1.51 -16.43 -0.82
C PHE A 15 -1.34 -15.13 -1.59
N SER A 16 -1.91 -15.04 -2.79
CA SER A 16 -1.83 -13.82 -3.60
C SER A 16 -2.44 -12.63 -2.89
N ASP A 17 -3.59 -12.83 -2.26
CA ASP A 17 -4.25 -11.76 -1.53
C ASP A 17 -3.41 -11.31 -0.34
N TYR A 18 -2.84 -12.27 0.37
CA TYR A 18 -1.98 -11.96 1.49
C TYR A 18 -0.77 -11.12 1.03
N LEU A 19 -0.15 -11.56 -0.04
CA LEU A 19 1.03 -10.89 -0.57
C LEU A 19 0.67 -9.47 -1.01
N THR A 20 -0.46 -9.32 -1.67
CA THR A 20 -0.92 -8.01 -2.10
C THR A 20 -1.14 -7.10 -0.91
N ALA A 21 -1.74 -7.61 0.16
CA ALA A 21 -1.98 -6.81 1.35
C ALA A 21 -0.66 -6.33 1.96
N VAL A 22 0.34 -7.19 2.00
CA VAL A 22 1.65 -6.82 2.52
C VAL A 22 2.28 -5.73 1.65
N ARG A 23 2.17 -5.87 0.35
CA ARG A 23 2.72 -4.88 -0.57
C ARG A 23 2.02 -3.54 -0.43
N ILE A 24 0.72 -3.54 -0.22
CA ILE A 24 -0.02 -2.30 -0.03
C ILE A 24 0.42 -1.60 1.26
N GLU A 25 0.64 -2.35 2.32
CA GLU A 25 1.11 -1.76 3.57
C GLU A 25 2.50 -1.15 3.40
N ARG A 26 3.35 -1.81 2.64
CA ARG A 26 4.66 -1.27 2.35
C ARG A 26 4.55 0.03 1.55
N ALA A 27 3.65 0.05 0.57
CA ALA A 27 3.43 1.24 -0.23
C ALA A 27 2.93 2.40 0.62
N LYS A 28 2.04 2.13 1.55
CA LYS A 28 1.56 3.17 2.46
C LYS A 28 2.70 3.80 3.24
N THR A 29 3.59 2.96 3.75
CA THR A 29 4.75 3.45 4.48
C THR A 29 5.61 4.34 3.59
N LEU A 30 5.88 3.90 2.38
CA LEU A 30 6.69 4.68 1.45
C LEU A 30 6.03 6.00 1.08
N LEU A 31 4.73 5.99 0.91
CA LEU A 31 4.00 7.21 0.59
C LEU A 31 4.08 8.22 1.73
N GLN A 32 4.08 7.72 2.95
CA GLN A 32 4.16 8.59 4.13
C GLN A 32 5.57 9.13 4.35
N GLN A 33 6.57 8.30 4.13
CA GLN A 33 7.93 8.62 4.53
C GLN A 33 8.78 9.22 3.44
N THR A 34 8.34 9.18 2.19
CA THR A 34 9.11 9.72 1.08
C THR A 34 8.27 10.63 0.22
N ASP A 35 8.96 11.43 -0.60
CA ASP A 35 8.31 12.27 -1.61
C ASP A 35 8.40 11.67 -3.00
N ALA A 36 8.79 10.41 -3.09
CA ALA A 36 8.99 9.75 -4.36
C ALA A 36 7.68 9.63 -5.13
N GLY A 37 7.78 9.57 -6.44
CA GLY A 37 6.62 9.42 -7.28
C GLY A 37 5.92 8.10 -7.09
N VAL A 38 4.68 8.05 -7.52
CA VAL A 38 3.86 6.85 -7.37
C VAL A 38 4.48 5.67 -8.09
N GLU A 39 5.10 5.91 -9.25
CA GLU A 39 5.75 4.83 -9.99
C GLU A 39 6.88 4.20 -9.20
N TRP A 40 7.68 5.03 -8.57
CA TRP A 40 8.77 4.54 -7.76
C TRP A 40 8.24 3.73 -6.58
N VAL A 41 7.21 4.26 -5.93
CA VAL A 41 6.60 3.55 -4.79
C VAL A 41 6.08 2.19 -5.22
N ALA A 42 5.43 2.14 -6.38
CA ALA A 42 4.90 0.89 -6.89
C ALA A 42 6.01 -0.15 -7.06
N GLN A 43 7.13 0.27 -7.65
CA GLN A 43 8.24 -0.64 -7.86
C GLN A 43 8.84 -1.11 -6.55
N GLN A 44 9.03 -0.20 -5.61
CA GLN A 44 9.62 -0.56 -4.32
C GLN A 44 8.71 -1.46 -3.51
N ALA A 45 7.42 -1.31 -3.68
CA ALA A 45 6.46 -2.15 -2.98
C ALA A 45 6.29 -3.53 -3.63
N GLY A 46 6.84 -3.72 -4.83
CA GLY A 46 6.81 -5.03 -5.47
C GLY A 46 5.76 -5.17 -6.55
N PHE A 47 5.19 -4.08 -7.02
CA PHE A 47 4.21 -4.13 -8.10
C PHE A 47 4.92 -4.01 -9.45
N SER A 48 4.36 -4.66 -10.45
CA SER A 48 4.96 -4.67 -11.78
C SER A 48 4.76 -3.38 -12.54
N GLY A 49 3.75 -2.58 -12.17
CA GLY A 49 3.49 -1.33 -12.86
C GLY A 49 2.61 -0.43 -12.03
N SER A 50 2.68 0.87 -12.32
CA SER A 50 1.93 1.84 -11.54
C SER A 50 0.43 1.76 -11.80
N SER A 51 0.01 1.43 -13.01
CA SER A 51 -1.43 1.32 -13.30
C SER A 51 -2.09 0.26 -12.45
N TYR A 52 -1.48 -0.91 -12.40
CA TYR A 52 -1.98 -2.00 -11.59
C TYR A 52 -1.94 -1.62 -10.11
N PHE A 53 -0.83 -1.03 -9.69
CA PHE A 53 -0.67 -0.61 -8.31
C PHE A 53 -1.77 0.36 -7.89
N ILE A 54 -2.03 1.37 -8.72
CA ILE A 54 -3.04 2.37 -8.39
C ILE A 54 -4.41 1.72 -8.23
N ARG A 55 -4.75 0.81 -9.12
CA ARG A 55 -6.03 0.11 -9.05
C ARG A 55 -6.15 -0.68 -7.75
N VAL A 56 -5.12 -1.46 -7.44
CA VAL A 56 -5.13 -2.30 -6.26
C VAL A 56 -5.14 -1.45 -5.00
N PHE A 57 -4.33 -0.40 -4.98
CA PHE A 57 -4.26 0.48 -3.82
C PHE A 57 -5.61 1.14 -3.55
N ARG A 58 -6.23 1.65 -4.59
CA ARG A 58 -7.53 2.31 -4.45
C ARG A 58 -8.56 1.34 -3.89
N ARG A 59 -8.51 0.11 -4.34
CA ARG A 59 -9.43 -0.92 -3.88
C ARG A 59 -9.21 -1.26 -2.41
N ALA A 60 -7.95 -1.33 -2.01
CA ALA A 60 -7.60 -1.72 -0.65
C ALA A 60 -7.73 -0.56 0.34
N ALA A 61 -7.36 0.63 -0.08
CA ALA A 61 -7.29 1.79 0.82
C ALA A 61 -8.48 2.74 0.68
N GLY A 62 -9.26 2.59 -0.38
CA GLY A 62 -10.41 3.46 -0.61
C GLY A 62 -10.07 4.79 -1.25
N CYS A 63 -8.83 5.01 -1.59
CA CYS A 63 -8.39 6.24 -2.26
C CYS A 63 -7.14 5.95 -3.07
N THR A 64 -6.81 6.88 -3.96
CA THR A 64 -5.58 6.72 -4.76
C THR A 64 -4.35 6.95 -3.90
N PRO A 65 -3.19 6.45 -4.35
CA PRO A 65 -1.95 6.70 -3.61
C PRO A 65 -1.66 8.18 -3.40
N GLY A 66 -1.94 9.00 -4.40
CA GLY A 66 -1.74 10.44 -4.27
C GLY A 66 -2.64 11.06 -3.23
N GLN A 67 -3.90 10.63 -3.22
CA GLN A 67 -4.84 11.11 -2.21
C GLN A 67 -4.44 10.66 -0.82
N TYR A 68 -3.97 9.43 -0.72
CA TYR A 68 -3.53 8.90 0.55
C TYR A 68 -2.37 9.72 1.12
N ARG A 69 -1.39 10.01 0.28
CA ARG A 69 -0.24 10.82 0.72
C ARG A 69 -0.70 12.19 1.18
N ARG A 70 -1.61 12.80 0.44
CA ARG A 70 -2.11 14.12 0.80
C ARG A 70 -2.80 14.10 2.15
N ARG A 71 -3.60 13.08 2.40
CA ARG A 71 -4.27 12.92 3.69
C ARG A 71 -3.28 12.78 4.82
N CYS A 72 -2.26 11.95 4.61
CA CYS A 72 -1.26 11.73 5.63
C CYS A 72 -0.52 13.01 5.97
N ARG A 73 -0.24 13.81 4.96
CA ARG A 73 0.48 15.05 5.19
C ARG A 73 -0.38 16.08 5.90
N GLN A 74 -1.65 16.13 5.56
CA GLN A 74 -2.56 17.01 6.27
C GLN A 74 -2.64 16.65 7.74
N THR A 75 -2.73 15.38 8.02
CA THR A 75 -2.75 14.89 9.39
C THR A 75 -1.43 15.17 10.08
N GLY A 76 -0.34 14.95 9.37
CA GLY A 76 0.99 15.10 9.93
C GLY A 76 1.38 16.50 10.28
N THR A 77 0.74 17.50 9.67
CA THR A 77 1.08 18.89 9.95
C THR A 77 0.44 19.39 11.22
N GLN A 78 -0.36 18.60 11.83
CA GLN A 78 -0.98 18.99 13.10
C GLN A 78 -0.17 18.51 14.30
#